data_1b23eebb453147c96b5263c69c55b58d
#
_entry.id   1b23eebb453147c96b5263c69c55b58d
#
_cell.length_a   1.000
_cell.length_b   1.000
_cell.length_c   1.000
_cell.angle_alpha   90.00
_cell.angle_beta   90.00
_cell.angle_gamma   90.00
#
_symmetry.space_group_name_H-M   'P 1'
#
loop_
_entity.id
_entity.type
_entity.pdbx_description
1 polymer ?
#
loop_
_entity_poly.entity_id
_entity_poly.type
_entity_poly.pdbx_seq_one_letter_code
_entity_poly.pdbx_strand_id
1 'polypeptide(L)'
;MNKTITFLIISLMCSVFEVKAQSETVNNISKNVKVPTMVSLDSLTMAHINGIFERIEMATPRYKIYQTENTYNLLKLDTATGRIWQVQYRLGNTESMTVAIDETSLLWSDEPIRPGRFELYSTKNMYQFILLDTETGRTWQVQWNTEYEKRFRERIL
;
A
#
# COMPACT_ATOMS: atom_id res chain seq x y z
N MET A 1 -7.22 2.46 11.48
CA MET A 1 -6.68 3.79 11.85
C MET A 1 -6.81 3.92 13.36
N ASN A 2 -5.70 3.95 14.08
CA ASN A 2 -5.71 3.90 15.55
C ASN A 2 -6.32 5.20 16.12
N LYS A 3 -7.33 5.06 16.99
CA LYS A 3 -7.98 6.18 17.70
C LYS A 3 -6.99 7.13 18.41
N THR A 4 -5.83 6.63 18.78
CA THR A 4 -4.72 7.40 19.39
C THR A 4 -4.07 8.40 18.43
N ILE A 5 -3.96 8.08 17.13
CA ILE A 5 -3.37 8.99 16.13
C ILE A 5 -4.35 10.12 15.81
N THR A 6 -5.65 9.83 15.78
CA THR A 6 -6.69 10.85 15.57
C THR A 6 -6.74 11.86 16.72
N PHE A 7 -6.56 11.41 17.97
CA PHE A 7 -6.48 12.29 19.13
C PHE A 7 -5.24 13.20 19.11
N LEU A 8 -4.11 12.69 18.62
CA LEU A 8 -2.86 13.47 18.54
C LEU A 8 -2.97 14.59 17.49
N ILE A 9 -3.63 14.33 16.37
CA ILE A 9 -3.86 15.34 15.32
C ILE A 9 -4.84 16.42 15.78
N ILE A 10 -5.89 16.05 16.50
CA ILE A 10 -6.86 17.01 17.05
C ILE A 10 -6.22 17.86 18.15
N SER A 11 -5.37 17.29 19.01
CA SER A 11 -4.62 18.01 20.04
C SER A 11 -3.62 19.01 19.43
N LEU A 12 -2.99 18.65 18.30
CA LEU A 12 -2.05 19.55 17.61
C LEU A 12 -2.79 20.71 16.93
N MET A 13 -4.00 20.48 16.41
CA MET A 13 -4.82 21.55 15.81
C MET A 13 -5.37 22.52 16.88
N CYS A 14 -5.74 22.05 18.07
CA CYS A 14 -6.17 22.93 19.15
C CYS A 14 -5.04 23.85 19.66
N SER A 15 -3.80 23.37 19.72
CA SER A 15 -2.66 24.18 20.15
C SER A 15 -2.33 25.32 19.16
N VAL A 16 -2.64 25.15 17.88
CA VAL A 16 -2.46 26.19 16.85
C VAL A 16 -3.52 27.29 16.97
N PHE A 17 -4.73 26.97 17.47
CA PHE A 17 -5.80 27.97 17.70
C PHE A 17 -5.57 28.80 18.97
N GLU A 18 -4.99 28.25 20.03
CA GLU A 18 -4.69 29.03 21.26
C GLU A 18 -3.55 30.03 21.07
N VAL A 19 -2.59 29.77 20.20
CA VAL A 19 -1.53 30.73 19.83
C VAL A 19 -2.07 31.94 19.08
N LYS A 20 -3.20 31.82 18.39
CA LYS A 20 -3.83 32.95 17.69
C LYS A 20 -4.57 33.92 18.61
N ALA A 21 -5.03 33.47 19.77
CA ALA A 21 -5.78 34.32 20.73
C ALA A 21 -4.86 35.19 21.61
N GLN A 22 -3.56 34.88 21.69
CA GLN A 22 -2.59 35.66 22.48
C GLN A 22 -1.85 36.73 21.70
N SER A 23 -2.07 36.89 20.39
CA SER A 23 -1.33 37.86 19.56
C SER A 23 -1.97 39.25 19.50
N GLU A 24 -3.13 39.50 20.11
CA GLU A 24 -3.79 40.83 20.10
C GLU A 24 -3.33 41.82 21.18
N THR A 25 -2.45 41.40 22.12
CA THR A 25 -2.03 42.28 23.23
C THR A 25 -0.60 42.81 23.13
N VAL A 26 0.13 42.59 22.04
CA VAL A 26 1.51 43.06 21.86
C VAL A 26 1.69 43.89 20.58
N ASN A 27 0.77 44.87 20.39
CA ASN A 27 0.86 45.79 19.26
C ASN A 27 1.52 47.12 19.63
N ASN A 28 2.75 47.08 20.20
CA ASN A 28 3.53 48.32 20.30
C ASN A 28 5.04 48.21 20.44
N ILE A 29 5.68 47.12 20.02
CA ILE A 29 7.16 47.07 19.96
C ILE A 29 7.62 46.47 18.63
N SER A 30 8.32 47.32 17.87
CA SER A 30 9.24 46.99 16.78
C SER A 30 8.65 46.91 15.35
N LYS A 31 8.58 48.04 14.71
CA LYS A 31 8.71 48.19 13.26
C LYS A 31 10.13 47.72 12.84
N ASN A 32 10.25 46.54 12.24
CA ASN A 32 11.38 46.06 11.41
C ASN A 32 11.77 44.60 11.61
N VAL A 33 10.86 43.72 11.99
CA VAL A 33 11.09 42.29 11.82
C VAL A 33 10.27 41.83 10.63
N LYS A 34 10.90 41.55 9.48
CA LYS A 34 10.30 40.83 8.37
C LYS A 34 10.00 39.43 8.85
N VAL A 35 8.78 39.19 9.32
CA VAL A 35 8.28 37.82 9.60
C VAL A 35 8.28 37.09 8.26
N PRO A 36 9.03 35.99 8.09
CA PRO A 36 8.97 35.23 6.86
C PRO A 36 7.53 34.76 6.65
N THR A 37 7.00 35.02 5.48
CA THR A 37 5.62 34.71 5.13
C THR A 37 5.43 33.21 5.30
N MET A 38 4.50 32.77 6.15
CA MET A 38 4.16 31.34 6.43
C MET A 38 3.95 30.48 5.17
N VAL A 39 3.61 31.13 4.04
CA VAL A 39 3.41 30.49 2.73
C VAL A 39 4.65 29.77 2.21
N SER A 40 5.87 30.29 2.50
CA SER A 40 7.11 29.68 2.00
C SER A 40 7.54 28.43 2.82
N LEU A 41 7.19 28.41 4.10
CA LEU A 41 7.50 27.26 4.97
C LEU A 41 6.58 26.07 4.63
N ASP A 42 5.31 26.33 4.37
CA ASP A 42 4.33 25.30 3.99
C ASP A 42 4.67 24.64 2.65
N SER A 43 5.12 25.42 1.67
CA SER A 43 5.48 24.87 0.35
C SER A 43 6.74 23.98 0.41
N LEU A 44 7.74 24.36 1.20
CA LEU A 44 8.96 23.55 1.40
C LEU A 44 8.66 22.28 2.20
N THR A 45 7.80 22.37 3.21
CA THR A 45 7.36 21.24 4.01
C THR A 45 6.58 20.25 3.16
N MET A 46 5.63 20.74 2.34
CA MET A 46 4.86 19.89 1.41
C MET A 46 5.75 19.24 0.34
N ALA A 47 6.73 19.97 -0.23
CA ALA A 47 7.68 19.40 -1.18
C ALA A 47 8.55 18.30 -0.53
N HIS A 48 8.96 18.49 0.73
CA HIS A 48 9.72 17.48 1.46
C HIS A 48 8.89 16.25 1.79
N ILE A 49 7.65 16.42 2.24
CA ILE A 49 6.71 15.34 2.49
C ILE A 49 6.42 14.55 1.22
N ASN A 50 6.15 15.23 0.09
CA ASN A 50 5.92 14.57 -1.19
C ASN A 50 7.14 13.76 -1.64
N GLY A 51 8.36 14.30 -1.48
CA GLY A 51 9.58 13.57 -1.77
C GLY A 51 9.80 12.32 -0.90
N ILE A 52 9.32 12.32 0.35
CA ILE A 52 9.32 11.13 1.21
C ILE A 52 8.31 10.10 0.70
N PHE A 53 7.09 10.53 0.35
CA PHE A 53 6.08 9.63 -0.20
C PHE A 53 6.54 8.97 -1.49
N GLU A 54 7.11 9.73 -2.43
CA GLU A 54 7.67 9.18 -3.68
C GLU A 54 8.77 8.14 -3.42
N ARG A 55 9.64 8.37 -2.41
CA ARG A 55 10.68 7.38 -2.03
C ARG A 55 10.09 6.11 -1.45
N ILE A 56 9.03 6.21 -0.65
CA ILE A 56 8.34 5.05 -0.08
C ILE A 56 7.66 4.24 -1.20
N GLU A 57 6.98 4.90 -2.13
CA GLU A 57 6.35 4.23 -3.26
C GLU A 57 7.39 3.53 -4.17
N MET A 58 8.52 4.17 -4.46
CA MET A 58 9.62 3.55 -5.22
C MET A 58 10.31 2.39 -4.48
N ALA A 59 10.31 2.41 -3.14
CA ALA A 59 10.89 1.33 -2.34
C ALA A 59 9.98 0.10 -2.24
N THR A 60 8.68 0.22 -2.57
CA THR A 60 7.74 -0.89 -2.50
C THR A 60 7.65 -1.59 -3.86
N PRO A 61 8.06 -2.85 -3.98
CA PRO A 61 8.05 -3.54 -5.26
C PRO A 61 6.62 -3.79 -5.73
N ARG A 62 6.34 -3.42 -6.99
CA ARG A 62 5.04 -3.67 -7.62
C ARG A 62 4.73 -5.16 -7.74
N TYR A 63 5.73 -5.98 -8.02
CA TYR A 63 5.56 -7.42 -8.13
C TYR A 63 6.33 -8.14 -7.03
N LYS A 64 5.65 -9.08 -6.36
CA LYS A 64 6.26 -9.98 -5.38
C LYS A 64 6.13 -11.43 -5.81
N ILE A 65 7.14 -12.23 -5.46
CA ILE A 65 7.12 -13.68 -5.62
C ILE A 65 6.94 -14.31 -4.25
N TYR A 66 6.01 -15.25 -4.16
CA TYR A 66 5.71 -16.02 -2.96
C TYR A 66 6.03 -17.49 -3.22
N GLN A 67 6.74 -18.10 -2.29
CA GLN A 67 7.04 -19.52 -2.34
C GLN A 67 5.79 -20.33 -1.97
N THR A 68 5.60 -21.45 -2.64
CA THR A 68 4.68 -22.51 -2.22
C THR A 68 5.49 -23.64 -1.60
N GLU A 69 4.83 -24.62 -0.97
CA GLU A 69 5.51 -25.84 -0.50
C GLU A 69 5.97 -26.73 -1.65
N ASN A 70 5.51 -26.48 -2.86
CA ASN A 70 5.98 -27.16 -4.06
C ASN A 70 7.23 -26.46 -4.62
N THR A 71 8.33 -27.18 -4.71
CA THR A 71 9.64 -26.66 -5.15
C THR A 71 9.62 -25.96 -6.50
N TYR A 72 8.76 -26.40 -7.43
CA TYR A 72 8.73 -25.92 -8.82
C TYR A 72 7.63 -24.89 -9.11
N ASN A 73 6.82 -24.54 -8.11
CA ASN A 73 5.72 -23.62 -8.29
C ASN A 73 5.84 -22.45 -7.33
N LEU A 74 5.70 -21.24 -7.85
CA LEU A 74 5.70 -19.99 -7.13
C LEU A 74 4.43 -19.20 -7.50
N LEU A 75 4.03 -18.25 -6.66
CA LEU A 75 2.99 -17.29 -7.00
C LEU A 75 3.61 -15.92 -7.24
N LYS A 76 3.22 -15.28 -8.35
CA LYS A 76 3.55 -13.88 -8.64
C LYS A 76 2.31 -13.02 -8.38
N LEU A 77 2.45 -11.99 -7.57
CA LEU A 77 1.41 -11.03 -7.24
C LEU A 77 1.77 -9.65 -7.79
N ASP A 78 0.85 -8.99 -8.49
CA ASP A 78 0.86 -7.55 -8.66
C ASP A 78 0.28 -6.91 -7.37
N THR A 79 1.16 -6.41 -6.53
CA THR A 79 0.80 -5.85 -5.22
C THR A 79 -0.04 -4.57 -5.33
N ALA A 80 -0.11 -3.97 -6.51
CA ALA A 80 -0.89 -2.76 -6.76
C ALA A 80 -2.33 -3.05 -7.21
N THR A 81 -2.57 -4.18 -7.89
CA THR A 81 -3.87 -4.49 -8.50
C THR A 81 -4.51 -5.79 -8.00
N GLY A 82 -3.78 -6.61 -7.26
CA GLY A 82 -4.24 -7.90 -6.77
C GLY A 82 -4.28 -9.02 -7.84
N ARG A 83 -3.74 -8.80 -9.03
CA ARG A 83 -3.61 -9.83 -10.08
C ARG A 83 -2.61 -10.89 -9.68
N ILE A 84 -2.88 -12.15 -9.98
CA ILE A 84 -2.09 -13.28 -9.52
C ILE A 84 -1.81 -14.26 -10.65
N TRP A 85 -0.58 -14.72 -10.70
CA TRP A 85 -0.11 -15.76 -11.62
C TRP A 85 0.60 -16.86 -10.85
N GLN A 86 0.51 -18.08 -11.36
CA GLN A 86 1.38 -19.19 -11.00
C GLN A 86 2.60 -19.16 -11.92
N VAL A 87 3.79 -19.21 -11.33
CA VAL A 87 5.06 -19.34 -12.04
C VAL A 87 5.57 -20.76 -11.82
N GLN A 88 5.63 -21.53 -12.88
CA GLN A 88 6.16 -22.88 -12.85
C GLN A 88 7.51 -22.89 -13.55
N TYR A 89 8.54 -23.33 -12.84
CA TYR A 89 9.87 -23.52 -13.42
C TYR A 89 10.32 -24.95 -13.25
N ARG A 90 11.19 -25.42 -14.13
CA ARG A 90 11.70 -26.79 -14.12
C ARG A 90 13.21 -26.78 -14.32
N LEU A 91 13.83 -27.83 -13.81
CA LEU A 91 15.24 -28.15 -14.10
C LEU A 91 15.30 -28.98 -15.37
N GLY A 92 16.18 -28.61 -16.33
CA GLY A 92 16.40 -29.35 -17.58
C GLY A 92 15.65 -28.75 -18.79
N ASN A 93 15.45 -29.55 -19.82
CA ASN A 93 14.95 -29.15 -21.14
C ASN A 93 13.42 -28.94 -21.22
N THR A 94 12.69 -28.87 -20.11
CA THR A 94 11.26 -28.62 -20.10
C THR A 94 10.97 -27.13 -19.97
N GLU A 95 9.92 -26.68 -20.63
CA GLU A 95 9.53 -25.28 -20.63
C GLU A 95 9.06 -24.83 -19.23
N SER A 96 9.56 -23.66 -18.82
CA SER A 96 9.02 -22.92 -17.69
C SER A 96 7.89 -22.03 -18.16
N MET A 97 6.85 -21.84 -17.35
CA MET A 97 5.66 -21.07 -17.75
C MET A 97 5.15 -20.16 -16.62
N THR A 98 4.54 -19.08 -17.03
CA THR A 98 3.72 -18.25 -16.14
C THR A 98 2.28 -18.32 -16.64
N VAL A 99 1.38 -18.74 -15.77
CA VAL A 99 -0.05 -18.88 -16.10
C VAL A 99 -0.90 -18.10 -15.13
N ALA A 100 -1.97 -17.49 -15.64
CA ALA A 100 -2.89 -16.74 -14.81
C ALA A 100 -3.64 -17.66 -13.82
N ILE A 101 -3.75 -17.19 -12.58
CA ILE A 101 -4.77 -17.66 -11.65
C ILE A 101 -5.98 -16.73 -11.79
N ASP A 102 -5.76 -15.42 -11.68
CA ASP A 102 -6.76 -14.40 -11.98
C ASP A 102 -6.07 -13.07 -12.35
N GLU A 103 -6.33 -12.57 -13.54
CA GLU A 103 -5.80 -11.30 -14.08
C GLU A 103 -6.78 -10.13 -13.94
N THR A 104 -7.91 -10.32 -13.28
CA THR A 104 -8.85 -9.23 -13.02
C THR A 104 -8.28 -8.30 -11.94
N SER A 105 -8.27 -7.00 -12.21
CA SER A 105 -7.92 -6.00 -11.20
C SER A 105 -8.97 -5.97 -10.08
N LEU A 106 -8.53 -5.90 -8.85
CA LEU A 106 -9.39 -5.73 -7.67
C LEU A 106 -9.64 -4.26 -7.32
N LEU A 107 -8.99 -3.35 -8.04
CA LEU A 107 -9.22 -1.91 -7.91
C LEU A 107 -10.56 -1.53 -8.55
N TRP A 108 -11.27 -0.60 -7.92
CA TRP A 108 -12.36 0.13 -8.55
C TRP A 108 -11.81 1.09 -9.61
N SER A 109 -12.66 1.55 -10.52
CA SER A 109 -12.24 2.36 -11.68
C SER A 109 -11.55 3.69 -11.33
N ASP A 110 -11.81 4.22 -10.14
CA ASP A 110 -11.31 5.50 -9.63
C ASP A 110 -10.22 5.37 -8.57
N GLU A 111 -9.85 4.12 -8.19
CA GLU A 111 -8.81 3.89 -7.18
C GLU A 111 -7.40 4.03 -7.78
N PRO A 112 -6.49 4.73 -7.09
CA PRO A 112 -5.12 4.88 -7.55
C PRO A 112 -4.35 3.56 -7.48
N ILE A 113 -3.47 3.35 -8.46
CA ILE A 113 -2.58 2.19 -8.50
C ILE A 113 -1.44 2.42 -7.51
N ARG A 114 -1.41 1.69 -6.40
CA ARG A 114 -0.39 1.80 -5.34
C ARG A 114 0.29 0.46 -5.09
N PRO A 115 1.60 0.34 -5.35
CA PRO A 115 2.36 -0.85 -4.96
C PRO A 115 2.29 -1.13 -3.45
N GLY A 116 2.17 -2.41 -3.07
CA GLY A 116 2.11 -2.83 -1.67
C GLY A 116 0.73 -2.92 -1.06
N ARG A 117 -0.34 -2.56 -1.81
CA ARG A 117 -1.73 -2.65 -1.34
C ARG A 117 -2.20 -4.08 -1.11
N PHE A 118 -1.80 -4.99 -1.97
CA PHE A 118 -2.20 -6.39 -1.87
C PHE A 118 -1.06 -7.27 -1.39
N GLU A 119 -1.38 -8.24 -0.52
CA GLU A 119 -0.41 -9.18 0.04
C GLU A 119 -0.99 -10.59 0.14
N LEU A 120 -0.15 -11.62 -0.11
CA LEU A 120 -0.52 -13.01 0.00
C LEU A 120 0.00 -13.61 1.32
N TYR A 121 -0.84 -14.37 1.97
CA TYR A 121 -0.53 -15.14 3.18
C TYR A 121 -0.70 -16.63 2.88
N SER A 122 0.32 -17.43 3.17
CA SER A 122 0.23 -18.88 3.06
C SER A 122 -0.73 -19.44 4.12
N THR A 123 -1.42 -20.53 3.77
CA THR A 123 -2.25 -21.31 4.70
C THR A 123 -1.59 -22.64 5.00
N LYS A 124 -2.20 -23.44 5.87
CA LYS A 124 -1.76 -24.82 6.11
C LYS A 124 -2.03 -25.76 4.93
N ASN A 125 -2.89 -25.36 3.97
CA ASN A 125 -3.11 -26.09 2.74
C ASN A 125 -2.11 -25.61 1.69
N MET A 126 -1.24 -26.49 1.22
CA MET A 126 -0.17 -26.17 0.27
C MET A 126 -0.65 -25.51 -1.03
N TYR A 127 -1.89 -25.74 -1.42
CA TYR A 127 -2.49 -25.17 -2.64
C TYR A 127 -3.14 -23.82 -2.43
N GLN A 128 -3.32 -23.35 -1.17
CA GLN A 128 -4.15 -22.21 -0.86
C GLN A 128 -3.40 -21.08 -0.16
N PHE A 129 -3.77 -19.88 -0.53
CA PHE A 129 -3.32 -18.62 0.07
C PHE A 129 -4.53 -17.73 0.37
N ILE A 130 -4.35 -16.80 1.28
CA ILE A 130 -5.27 -15.70 1.49
C ILE A 130 -4.65 -14.45 0.87
N LEU A 131 -5.36 -13.80 -0.03
CA LEU A 131 -5.03 -12.45 -0.52
C LEU A 131 -5.74 -11.43 0.37
N LEU A 132 -5.00 -10.46 0.85
CA LEU A 132 -5.49 -9.34 1.66
C LEU A 132 -5.30 -8.03 0.90
N ASP A 133 -6.36 -7.22 0.84
CA ASP A 133 -6.29 -5.79 0.56
C ASP A 133 -5.98 -5.06 1.87
N THR A 134 -4.77 -4.58 2.04
CA THR A 134 -4.30 -3.96 3.29
C THR A 134 -4.94 -2.60 3.58
N GLU A 135 -5.53 -1.96 2.57
CA GLU A 135 -6.22 -0.67 2.72
C GLU A 135 -7.68 -0.85 3.17
N THR A 136 -8.38 -1.83 2.63
CA THR A 136 -9.82 -2.01 2.87
C THR A 136 -10.15 -3.21 3.75
N GLY A 137 -9.19 -4.09 4.02
CA GLY A 137 -9.40 -5.33 4.78
C GLY A 137 -10.14 -6.43 4.01
N ARG A 138 -10.40 -6.24 2.71
CA ARG A 138 -11.03 -7.27 1.88
C ARG A 138 -10.11 -8.46 1.72
N THR A 139 -10.67 -9.65 1.75
CA THR A 139 -9.92 -10.91 1.62
C THR A 139 -10.48 -11.82 0.55
N TRP A 140 -9.60 -12.60 -0.05
CA TRP A 140 -9.93 -13.62 -1.04
C TRP A 140 -9.16 -14.90 -0.76
N GLN A 141 -9.82 -16.01 -0.98
CA GLN A 141 -9.17 -17.31 -1.11
C GLN A 141 -8.54 -17.39 -2.50
N VAL A 142 -7.28 -17.81 -2.56
CA VAL A 142 -6.53 -18.04 -3.79
C VAL A 142 -6.07 -19.47 -3.80
N GLN A 143 -6.35 -20.19 -4.88
CA GLN A 143 -5.88 -21.55 -5.09
C GLN A 143 -5.07 -21.65 -6.38
N TRP A 144 -3.86 -22.15 -6.25
CA TRP A 144 -3.04 -22.57 -7.39
C TRP A 144 -3.14 -24.09 -7.60
N ASN A 145 -2.96 -24.56 -8.83
CA ASN A 145 -2.94 -25.99 -9.15
C ASN A 145 -2.22 -26.23 -10.48
N THR A 146 -1.76 -27.46 -10.71
CA THR A 146 -1.26 -27.89 -12.02
C THR A 146 -2.40 -28.00 -13.06
N GLU A 147 -3.60 -28.29 -12.62
CA GLU A 147 -4.81 -28.34 -13.44
C GLU A 147 -5.46 -26.97 -13.50
N TYR A 148 -5.77 -26.49 -14.72
CA TYR A 148 -6.30 -25.15 -14.95
C TYR A 148 -7.63 -24.90 -14.23
N GLU A 149 -8.54 -25.86 -14.27
CA GLU A 149 -9.91 -25.75 -13.73
C GLU A 149 -9.94 -25.65 -12.21
N LYS A 150 -8.84 -25.98 -11.55
CA LYS A 150 -8.70 -25.91 -10.09
C LYS A 150 -8.04 -24.62 -9.60
N ARG A 151 -7.70 -23.70 -10.50
CA ARG A 151 -7.15 -22.38 -10.15
C ARG A 151 -8.26 -21.38 -10.01
N PHE A 152 -8.26 -20.64 -8.92
CA PHE A 152 -9.25 -19.59 -8.71
C PHE A 152 -8.80 -18.55 -7.68
N ARG A 153 -9.45 -17.40 -7.70
CA ARG A 153 -9.47 -16.42 -6.64
C ARG A 153 -10.93 -16.08 -6.36
N GLU A 154 -11.39 -16.30 -5.15
CA GLU A 154 -12.78 -16.08 -4.74
C GLU A 154 -12.85 -15.20 -3.50
N ARG A 155 -13.81 -14.28 -3.48
CA ARG A 155 -14.05 -13.37 -2.37
C ARG A 155 -14.50 -14.12 -1.12
N ILE A 156 -13.87 -13.83 0.03
CA ILE A 156 -14.36 -14.25 1.35
C ILE A 156 -15.26 -13.14 1.90
N LEU A 157 -16.51 -13.48 2.22
CA LEU A 157 -17.54 -12.55 2.72
C LEU A 157 -17.56 -12.52 4.23
#